data_76ba27d42e937104f88434de73c18ddc
#
_entry.id   76ba27d42e937104f88434de73c18ddc
#
_cell.length_a   1.000
_cell.length_b   1.000
_cell.length_c   1.000
_cell.angle_alpha   90.00
_cell.angle_beta   90.00
_cell.angle_gamma   90.00
#
_symmetry.space_group_name_H-M   'P 1'
#
loop_
_entity.id
_entity.type
_entity.pdbx_description
1 polymer ?
#
loop_
_entity_poly.entity_id
_entity_poly.type
_entity_poly.pdbx_seq_one_letter_code
_entity_poly.pdbx_strand_id
1 'polypeptide(L)'
;RDRLRSRGLGDVYKRQIATLIIEFKQPKTLNSDQQKNKAIKQITDYIIAMSNQEGKNFEGFITDGIIGCFLQYNDGKINIENFYQINGEILDRIIKNILQVKLVALNARNLVDGICNLPENNGVGFRLMHALFNVVENNIHPKTQMLFNEWMQLFNLAHDDISKQQAIINRKKSLEKLFGRKFIEIDDEYKALFSLQTSYAIIVKIIAFKVISYARYNKSLINFYNSMTLDSEALRMQMMDLENGAIFIQYGITNLLEGDFFSWYTNDEQWNTEIYNSLKEVFEKLSRYSDSSTTTSVDKAQDFFKELYQAMIPDAVRHSLGEYYTKKWLASCVINEALLSCSKNWKALDPCCGSGTFISILIEKVLEECKDKTNEEKLQQVLSRVKGIDLNPIAALTARVNYFINISHLVNEINTIEIPIYLGDASYVPKEIEYYGVNCLQYTISTLKSPIEVLIPRSMVKDTAVFSRTMNEVERYIKNLDEDSIFKLFCSICDSNDLNLHTKEQLLTLAKKLVDLERRKWNGIWARILANFLTTANMGKFDLIVGNPPWVDWKSLPSGYRDRIKSLCISKKLFSGDAVTGGINLNICALITNVVAQNWLDNNGIIAFLMPEPLIFQQSYEGFRKLLIDND
;
A
#
# COMPACT_ATOMS: atom_id res chain seq x y z
N ARG A 1 19.23 -36.26 26.14
CA ARG A 1 18.38 -37.07 27.02
C ARG A 1 18.76 -36.81 28.50
N ASP A 2 18.59 -35.64 29.07
CA ASP A 2 18.75 -35.45 30.51
C ASP A 2 17.50 -34.86 31.12
N ARG A 3 16.88 -35.68 31.99
CA ARG A 3 15.82 -35.28 32.87
C ARG A 3 16.41 -34.39 33.96
N LEU A 4 16.37 -33.10 33.80
CA LEU A 4 16.59 -32.18 34.92
C LEU A 4 15.36 -32.20 35.82
N ARG A 5 15.39 -33.01 36.87
CA ARG A 5 14.47 -32.91 37.99
C ARG A 5 14.91 -31.74 38.86
N SER A 6 14.23 -30.61 38.77
CA SER A 6 14.33 -29.60 39.83
C SER A 6 13.60 -30.08 41.07
N ARG A 7 14.32 -30.37 42.16
CA ARG A 7 13.74 -30.63 43.49
C ARG A 7 13.14 -29.32 44.03
N GLY A 8 11.84 -29.31 44.24
CA GLY A 8 11.17 -28.33 45.08
C GLY A 8 10.51 -27.19 44.36
N LEU A 9 9.41 -27.47 43.67
CA LEU A 9 8.24 -26.60 43.45
C LEU A 9 7.23 -27.43 42.65
N GLY A 10 6.07 -27.70 43.21
CA GLY A 10 5.04 -28.50 42.59
C GLY A 10 4.62 -27.95 41.21
N ASP A 11 4.36 -28.88 40.31
CA ASP A 11 3.55 -28.70 39.09
C ASP A 11 4.09 -27.87 37.92
N VAL A 12 5.40 -27.79 37.69
CA VAL A 12 5.97 -27.18 36.48
C VAL A 12 6.74 -28.22 35.69
N TYR A 13 6.21 -28.61 34.51
CA TYR A 13 6.94 -29.41 33.54
C TYR A 13 7.59 -28.48 32.50
N LYS A 14 8.92 -28.49 32.43
CA LYS A 14 9.69 -27.88 31.34
C LYS A 14 10.16 -28.95 30.38
N ARG A 15 9.87 -28.80 29.12
CA ARG A 15 10.41 -29.67 28.06
C ARG A 15 11.18 -28.81 27.04
N GLN A 16 12.42 -29.19 26.80
CA GLN A 16 13.21 -28.68 25.69
C GLN A 16 13.02 -29.62 24.52
N ILE A 17 12.59 -29.08 23.39
CA ILE A 17 12.47 -29.81 22.14
C ILE A 17 13.17 -28.97 21.08
N ALA A 18 14.34 -29.44 20.61
CA ALA A 18 15.19 -28.70 19.69
C ALA A 18 15.60 -27.31 20.25
N THR A 19 15.18 -26.21 19.61
CA THR A 19 15.42 -24.83 20.05
C THR A 19 14.22 -24.22 20.77
N LEU A 20 13.16 -25.01 21.06
CA LEU A 20 11.97 -24.57 21.75
C LEU A 20 11.95 -25.07 23.20
N ILE A 21 11.73 -24.16 24.11
CA ILE A 21 11.54 -24.43 25.54
C ILE A 21 10.06 -24.20 25.85
N ILE A 22 9.36 -25.27 26.29
CA ILE A 22 7.93 -25.16 26.65
C ILE A 22 7.78 -25.21 28.15
N GLU A 23 7.14 -24.21 28.72
CA GLU A 23 6.75 -24.15 30.13
C GLU A 23 5.25 -24.36 30.29
N PHE A 24 4.86 -25.49 30.86
CA PHE A 24 3.47 -25.81 31.11
C PHE A 24 3.04 -25.36 32.52
N LYS A 25 1.89 -24.71 32.59
CA LYS A 25 1.19 -24.36 33.84
C LYS A 25 -0.11 -25.13 33.94
N GLN A 26 -0.66 -25.23 35.14
CA GLN A 26 -1.99 -25.83 35.32
C GLN A 26 -3.04 -25.00 34.57
N PRO A 27 -4.10 -25.64 34.02
CA PRO A 27 -5.19 -24.96 33.35
C PRO A 27 -5.75 -23.77 34.14
N LYS A 28 -6.01 -22.66 33.50
CA LYS A 28 -6.51 -21.40 34.08
C LYS A 28 -5.52 -20.66 35.01
N THR A 29 -4.30 -21.14 35.19
CA THR A 29 -3.30 -20.46 36.04
C THR A 29 -2.85 -19.13 35.43
N LEU A 30 -2.86 -19.00 34.10
CA LEU A 30 -2.41 -17.80 33.40
C LEU A 30 -3.50 -16.72 33.25
N ASN A 31 -4.59 -16.79 34.04
CA ASN A 31 -5.66 -15.80 34.00
C ASN A 31 -5.32 -14.48 34.73
N SER A 32 -4.30 -14.47 35.61
CA SER A 32 -3.87 -13.25 36.30
C SER A 32 -2.52 -12.75 35.81
N ASP A 33 -2.36 -11.43 35.74
CA ASP A 33 -1.13 -10.82 35.29
C ASP A 33 0.06 -11.12 36.19
N GLN A 34 -0.18 -11.31 37.50
CA GLN A 34 0.86 -11.72 38.45
C GLN A 34 1.43 -13.10 38.10
N GLN A 35 0.58 -14.06 37.72
CA GLN A 35 1.01 -15.40 37.32
C GLN A 35 1.66 -15.41 35.95
N LYS A 36 1.15 -14.61 34.98
CA LYS A 36 1.78 -14.41 33.68
C LYS A 36 3.21 -13.87 33.83
N ASN A 37 3.38 -12.80 34.60
CA ASN A 37 4.68 -12.16 34.83
C ASN A 37 5.66 -13.11 35.53
N LYS A 38 5.19 -13.91 36.46
CA LYS A 38 6.01 -14.94 37.12
C LYS A 38 6.46 -16.01 36.12
N ALA A 39 5.58 -16.50 35.27
CA ALA A 39 5.90 -17.48 34.24
C ALA A 39 6.88 -16.93 33.20
N ILE A 40 6.65 -15.69 32.74
CA ILE A 40 7.56 -14.99 31.84
C ILE A 40 8.97 -14.91 32.42
N LYS A 41 9.11 -14.44 33.65
CA LYS A 41 10.41 -14.34 34.30
C LYS A 41 11.13 -15.70 34.38
N GLN A 42 10.41 -16.75 34.76
CA GLN A 42 10.99 -18.09 34.90
C GLN A 42 11.51 -18.66 33.57
N ILE A 43 10.73 -18.51 32.47
CA ILE A 43 11.18 -19.02 31.15
C ILE A 43 12.28 -18.14 30.56
N THR A 44 12.23 -16.80 30.80
CA THR A 44 13.25 -15.86 30.38
C THR A 44 14.63 -16.24 30.91
N ASP A 45 14.75 -16.46 32.23
CA ASP A 45 16.00 -16.87 32.87
C ASP A 45 16.54 -18.17 32.25
N TYR A 46 15.64 -19.11 31.93
CA TYR A 46 16.02 -20.38 31.34
C TYR A 46 16.44 -20.26 29.86
N ILE A 47 15.75 -19.44 29.05
CA ILE A 47 16.10 -19.17 27.66
C ILE A 47 17.50 -18.55 27.59
N ILE A 48 17.78 -17.54 28.41
CA ILE A 48 19.09 -16.87 28.45
C ILE A 48 20.19 -17.87 28.82
N ALA A 49 19.98 -18.66 29.86
CA ALA A 49 20.96 -19.64 30.29
C ALA A 49 21.28 -20.66 29.21
N MET A 50 20.26 -21.21 28.54
CA MET A 50 20.42 -22.19 27.47
C MET A 50 21.05 -21.59 26.21
N SER A 51 20.66 -20.37 25.84
CA SER A 51 21.22 -19.68 24.67
C SER A 51 22.71 -19.40 24.86
N ASN A 52 23.11 -19.00 26.08
CA ASN A 52 24.51 -18.77 26.41
C ASN A 52 25.32 -20.06 26.47
N GLN A 53 24.72 -21.14 26.96
CA GLN A 53 25.38 -22.44 27.08
C GLN A 53 25.61 -23.12 25.72
N GLU A 54 24.62 -23.05 24.83
CA GLU A 54 24.67 -23.76 23.53
C GLU A 54 25.09 -22.88 22.35
N GLY A 55 25.27 -21.58 22.57
CA GLY A 55 25.59 -20.62 21.49
C GLY A 55 24.51 -20.53 20.41
N LYS A 56 23.24 -20.80 20.78
CA LYS A 56 22.08 -20.79 19.86
C LYS A 56 20.97 -19.94 20.44
N ASN A 57 20.19 -19.31 19.59
CA ASN A 57 18.98 -18.62 20.01
C ASN A 57 17.87 -19.62 20.30
N PHE A 58 17.34 -19.58 21.51
CA PHE A 58 16.20 -20.39 21.95
C PHE A 58 14.93 -19.57 21.94
N GLU A 59 13.82 -20.19 21.55
CA GLU A 59 12.48 -19.67 21.68
C GLU A 59 11.78 -20.31 22.90
N GLY A 60 10.98 -19.54 23.64
CA GLY A 60 10.16 -20.03 24.74
C GLY A 60 8.69 -20.02 24.39
N PHE A 61 7.95 -21.01 24.91
CA PHE A 61 6.50 -21.03 24.85
C PHE A 61 5.92 -21.33 26.23
N ILE A 62 5.14 -20.40 26.77
CA ILE A 62 4.41 -20.57 28.04
C ILE A 62 2.98 -20.91 27.70
N THR A 63 2.44 -21.93 28.38
CA THR A 63 1.03 -22.30 28.21
C THR A 63 0.42 -22.97 29.44
N ASP A 64 -0.88 -22.78 29.62
CA ASP A 64 -1.71 -23.53 30.53
C ASP A 64 -2.69 -24.49 29.80
N GLY A 65 -2.47 -24.71 28.51
CA GLY A 65 -3.31 -25.54 27.64
C GLY A 65 -4.53 -24.81 27.07
N ILE A 66 -4.84 -23.60 27.53
CA ILE A 66 -5.95 -22.76 27.06
C ILE A 66 -5.40 -21.53 26.34
N ILE A 67 -4.45 -20.85 26.99
CA ILE A 67 -3.74 -19.70 26.40
C ILE A 67 -2.24 -20.00 26.38
N GLY A 68 -1.53 -19.28 25.51
CA GLY A 68 -0.08 -19.35 25.42
C GLY A 68 0.56 -18.05 24.97
N CYS A 69 1.88 -17.96 25.17
CA CYS A 69 2.69 -16.80 24.82
C CYS A 69 4.07 -17.28 24.35
N PHE A 70 4.55 -16.77 23.21
CA PHE A 70 5.92 -17.00 22.76
C PHE A 70 6.88 -15.92 23.26
N LEU A 71 8.13 -16.33 23.50
CA LEU A 71 9.24 -15.46 23.87
C LEU A 71 10.43 -15.78 22.96
N GLN A 72 11.07 -14.76 22.42
CA GLN A 72 12.25 -14.93 21.57
C GLN A 72 13.46 -14.22 22.17
N TYR A 73 14.60 -14.89 22.13
CA TYR A 73 15.86 -14.33 22.54
C TYR A 73 16.72 -14.03 21.30
N ASN A 74 16.99 -12.75 21.07
CA ASN A 74 17.82 -12.28 19.96
C ASN A 74 18.80 -11.22 20.47
N ASP A 75 20.09 -11.42 20.23
CA ASP A 75 21.15 -10.45 20.50
C ASP A 75 21.10 -9.82 21.93
N GLY A 76 20.89 -10.66 22.94
CA GLY A 76 20.87 -10.19 24.33
C GLY A 76 19.53 -9.63 24.81
N LYS A 77 18.51 -9.56 23.94
CA LYS A 77 17.17 -9.06 24.28
C LYS A 77 16.13 -10.16 24.17
N ILE A 78 15.16 -10.16 25.08
CA ILE A 78 13.97 -11.01 25.01
C ILE A 78 12.80 -10.19 24.52
N ASN A 79 12.19 -10.66 23.43
CA ASN A 79 10.92 -10.17 22.92
C ASN A 79 9.80 -11.09 23.44
N ILE A 80 8.76 -10.51 24.03
CA ILE A 80 7.64 -11.21 24.64
C ILE A 80 6.40 -10.87 23.84
N GLU A 81 5.73 -11.89 23.31
CA GLU A 81 4.47 -11.72 22.60
C GLU A 81 3.28 -11.60 23.57
N ASN A 82 2.10 -11.25 23.06
CA ASN A 82 0.88 -11.27 23.87
C ASN A 82 0.43 -12.71 24.18
N PHE A 83 -0.36 -12.87 25.22
CA PHE A 83 -1.04 -14.14 25.49
C PHE A 83 -2.27 -14.28 24.59
N TYR A 84 -2.42 -15.44 23.96
CA TYR A 84 -3.51 -15.76 23.04
C TYR A 84 -4.07 -17.16 23.28
N GLN A 85 -5.28 -17.43 22.81
CA GLN A 85 -5.86 -18.78 22.89
C GLN A 85 -5.10 -19.75 21.99
N ILE A 86 -4.88 -20.96 22.48
CA ILE A 86 -4.23 -22.02 21.70
C ILE A 86 -5.18 -22.48 20.59
N ASN A 87 -4.69 -22.45 19.38
CA ASN A 87 -5.40 -22.92 18.20
C ASN A 87 -4.44 -23.69 17.27
N GLY A 88 -4.92 -24.04 16.08
CA GLY A 88 -4.15 -24.81 15.09
C GLY A 88 -2.81 -24.18 14.72
N GLU A 89 -2.73 -22.84 14.64
CA GLU A 89 -1.50 -22.15 14.27
C GLU A 89 -0.40 -22.23 15.32
N ILE A 90 -0.78 -22.07 16.57
CA ILE A 90 0.18 -22.23 17.67
C ILE A 90 0.73 -23.64 17.67
N LEU A 91 -0.16 -24.62 17.44
CA LEU A 91 0.27 -26.01 17.30
C LEU A 91 1.19 -26.19 16.09
N ASP A 92 0.87 -25.60 14.95
CA ASP A 92 1.72 -25.62 13.76
C ASP A 92 3.07 -24.92 14.00
N ARG A 93 3.09 -23.78 14.69
CA ARG A 93 4.32 -23.11 15.07
C ARG A 93 5.16 -23.95 16.04
N ILE A 94 4.55 -24.58 17.02
CA ILE A 94 5.21 -25.52 17.92
C ILE A 94 5.78 -26.71 17.14
N ILE A 95 4.99 -27.31 16.24
CA ILE A 95 5.42 -28.43 15.40
C ILE A 95 6.58 -28.03 14.49
N LYS A 96 6.54 -26.86 13.87
CA LYS A 96 7.63 -26.32 13.03
C LYS A 96 8.92 -26.12 13.84
N ASN A 97 8.81 -25.60 15.06
CA ASN A 97 9.96 -25.50 15.97
C ASN A 97 10.49 -26.87 16.41
N ILE A 98 9.61 -27.83 16.65
CA ILE A 98 9.99 -29.21 16.99
C ILE A 98 10.72 -29.91 15.83
N LEU A 99 10.26 -29.69 14.61
CA LEU A 99 10.84 -30.27 13.39
C LEU A 99 12.12 -29.55 12.93
N GLN A 100 12.61 -28.58 13.69
CA GLN A 100 13.79 -27.74 13.37
C GLN A 100 13.67 -27.01 12.03
N VAL A 101 12.48 -26.72 11.56
CA VAL A 101 12.28 -25.81 10.43
C VAL A 101 12.67 -24.42 10.91
N LYS A 102 13.91 -23.99 10.65
CA LYS A 102 14.36 -22.63 10.95
C LYS A 102 13.42 -21.65 10.26
N LEU A 103 12.63 -20.91 11.05
CA LEU A 103 11.92 -19.77 10.52
C LEU A 103 12.96 -18.75 10.08
N VAL A 104 12.82 -18.29 8.86
CA VAL A 104 13.68 -17.26 8.27
C VAL A 104 13.16 -15.91 8.72
N ALA A 105 14.03 -15.01 9.14
CA ALA A 105 13.58 -13.65 9.49
C ALA A 105 12.88 -13.00 8.29
N LEU A 106 11.71 -12.42 8.51
CA LEU A 106 10.99 -11.67 7.49
C LEU A 106 11.72 -10.32 7.30
N ASN A 107 12.62 -10.26 6.35
CA ASN A 107 13.34 -9.05 5.94
C ASN A 107 13.50 -9.01 4.42
N ALA A 108 13.86 -7.86 3.89
CA ALA A 108 13.94 -7.61 2.46
C ALA A 108 14.81 -8.64 1.72
N ARG A 109 16.02 -8.91 2.21
CA ARG A 109 16.97 -9.84 1.58
C ARG A 109 16.42 -11.27 1.53
N ASN A 110 15.91 -11.76 2.64
CA ASN A 110 15.36 -13.12 2.71
C ASN A 110 14.11 -13.27 1.82
N LEU A 111 13.29 -12.21 1.70
CA LEU A 111 12.17 -12.20 0.77
C LEU A 111 12.63 -12.26 -0.68
N VAL A 112 13.60 -11.43 -1.06
CA VAL A 112 14.17 -11.47 -2.41
C VAL A 112 14.69 -12.87 -2.74
N ASP A 113 15.49 -13.44 -1.86
CA ASP A 113 16.03 -14.80 -2.04
C ASP A 113 14.92 -15.85 -2.14
N GLY A 114 13.88 -15.72 -1.32
CA GLY A 114 12.79 -16.69 -1.27
C GLY A 114 11.73 -16.55 -2.36
N ILE A 115 11.38 -15.33 -2.72
CA ILE A 115 10.32 -15.03 -3.71
C ILE A 115 10.89 -15.03 -5.13
N CYS A 116 12.09 -14.44 -5.33
CA CYS A 116 12.67 -14.26 -6.65
C CYS A 116 13.63 -15.39 -7.04
N ASN A 117 14.43 -15.88 -6.09
CA ASN A 117 15.52 -16.83 -6.34
C ASN A 117 16.47 -16.33 -7.44
N LEU A 118 17.14 -15.20 -7.17
CA LEU A 118 18.09 -14.60 -8.09
C LEU A 118 19.44 -15.38 -8.06
N PRO A 119 20.18 -15.48 -9.17
CA PRO A 119 19.89 -14.86 -10.49
C PRO A 119 19.00 -15.70 -11.42
N GLU A 120 18.58 -16.91 -11.03
CA GLU A 120 17.86 -17.87 -11.88
C GLU A 120 16.46 -17.41 -12.24
N ASN A 121 15.87 -16.46 -11.47
CA ASN A 121 14.52 -15.91 -11.66
C ASN A 121 13.42 -17.00 -11.73
N ASN A 122 13.55 -18.05 -10.94
CA ASN A 122 12.60 -19.17 -10.90
C ASN A 122 11.91 -19.33 -9.55
N GLY A 123 11.95 -18.29 -8.70
CA GLY A 123 11.26 -18.25 -7.43
C GLY A 123 9.73 -18.25 -7.57
N VAL A 124 9.03 -18.41 -6.44
CA VAL A 124 7.56 -18.52 -6.43
C VAL A 124 6.88 -17.29 -7.05
N GLY A 125 7.47 -16.10 -6.94
CA GLY A 125 6.94 -14.88 -7.55
C GLY A 125 6.96 -14.91 -9.07
N PHE A 126 8.02 -15.45 -9.66
CA PHE A 126 8.12 -15.58 -11.12
C PHE A 126 7.25 -16.73 -11.65
N ARG A 127 7.09 -17.83 -10.92
CA ARG A 127 6.14 -18.88 -11.31
C ARG A 127 4.70 -18.36 -11.32
N LEU A 128 4.31 -17.60 -10.29
CA LEU A 128 3.00 -16.94 -10.28
C LEU A 128 2.86 -15.97 -11.47
N MET A 129 3.88 -15.16 -11.76
CA MET A 129 3.89 -14.27 -12.92
C MET A 129 3.65 -15.01 -14.23
N HIS A 130 4.31 -16.16 -14.45
CA HIS A 130 4.13 -16.97 -15.65
C HIS A 130 2.72 -17.58 -15.74
N ALA A 131 2.16 -18.07 -14.62
CA ALA A 131 0.80 -18.58 -14.56
C ALA A 131 -0.23 -17.50 -14.94
N LEU A 132 -0.05 -16.28 -14.41
CA LEU A 132 -0.90 -15.13 -14.73
C LEU A 132 -0.76 -14.71 -16.21
N PHE A 133 0.47 -14.67 -16.71
CA PHE A 133 0.74 -14.31 -18.11
C PHE A 133 0.08 -15.29 -19.09
N ASN A 134 0.14 -16.60 -18.82
CA ASN A 134 -0.50 -17.62 -19.64
C ASN A 134 -2.01 -17.39 -19.78
N VAL A 135 -2.67 -16.92 -18.72
CA VAL A 135 -4.11 -16.59 -18.76
C VAL A 135 -4.36 -15.33 -19.59
N VAL A 136 -3.60 -14.26 -19.34
CA VAL A 136 -3.78 -12.98 -20.07
C VAL A 136 -3.51 -13.14 -21.56
N GLU A 137 -2.57 -14.02 -21.93
CA GLU A 137 -2.22 -14.27 -23.32
C GLU A 137 -3.24 -15.15 -24.04
N ASN A 138 -3.64 -16.28 -23.43
CA ASN A 138 -4.34 -17.35 -24.12
C ASN A 138 -5.83 -17.43 -23.79
N ASN A 139 -6.28 -16.88 -22.67
CA ASN A 139 -7.65 -17.03 -22.19
C ASN A 139 -8.14 -15.80 -21.44
N ILE A 140 -7.94 -14.62 -22.01
CA ILE A 140 -8.38 -13.38 -21.36
C ILE A 140 -9.90 -13.20 -21.48
N HIS A 141 -10.58 -13.15 -20.33
CA HIS A 141 -12.00 -12.85 -20.26
C HIS A 141 -12.27 -11.37 -20.59
N PRO A 142 -13.40 -10.97 -21.22
CA PRO A 142 -13.71 -9.59 -21.59
C PRO A 142 -13.59 -8.59 -20.43
N LYS A 143 -13.94 -8.98 -19.21
CA LYS A 143 -13.81 -8.15 -18.01
C LYS A 143 -12.34 -7.89 -17.66
N THR A 144 -11.49 -8.91 -17.75
CA THR A 144 -10.04 -8.81 -17.54
C THR A 144 -9.39 -7.98 -18.63
N GLN A 145 -9.81 -8.20 -19.90
CA GLN A 145 -9.33 -7.38 -21.04
C GLN A 145 -9.63 -5.90 -20.83
N MET A 146 -10.77 -5.58 -20.27
CA MET A 146 -11.13 -4.20 -19.96
C MET A 146 -10.22 -3.63 -18.86
N LEU A 147 -10.01 -4.35 -17.75
CA LEU A 147 -9.09 -3.92 -16.68
C LEU A 147 -7.67 -3.72 -17.20
N PHE A 148 -7.21 -4.63 -18.05
CA PHE A 148 -5.92 -4.51 -18.74
C PHE A 148 -5.84 -3.24 -19.60
N ASN A 149 -6.88 -2.97 -20.40
CA ASN A 149 -6.91 -1.80 -21.27
C ASN A 149 -6.93 -0.48 -20.46
N GLU A 150 -7.69 -0.41 -19.38
CA GLU A 150 -7.72 0.78 -18.50
C GLU A 150 -6.40 0.96 -17.74
N TRP A 151 -5.82 -0.14 -17.23
CA TRP A 151 -4.49 -0.11 -16.66
C TRP A 151 -3.45 0.37 -17.69
N MET A 152 -3.48 -0.14 -18.91
CA MET A 152 -2.58 0.24 -19.99
C MET A 152 -2.74 1.73 -20.31
N GLN A 153 -3.95 2.27 -20.30
CA GLN A 153 -4.17 3.70 -20.52
C GLN A 153 -3.57 4.55 -19.40
N LEU A 154 -3.79 4.19 -18.13
CA LEU A 154 -3.16 4.88 -17.00
C LEU A 154 -1.64 4.75 -17.04
N PHE A 155 -1.16 3.56 -17.40
CA PHE A 155 0.26 3.29 -17.57
C PHE A 155 0.85 4.17 -18.67
N ASN A 156 0.22 4.26 -19.83
CA ASN A 156 0.68 5.09 -20.94
C ASN A 156 0.61 6.59 -20.61
N LEU A 157 -0.38 7.04 -19.84
CA LEU A 157 -0.45 8.42 -19.36
C LEU A 157 0.73 8.79 -18.45
N ALA A 158 1.24 7.82 -17.70
CA ALA A 158 2.34 8.06 -16.77
C ALA A 158 3.73 7.82 -17.38
N HIS A 159 3.86 6.95 -18.40
CA HIS A 159 5.14 6.33 -18.73
C HIS A 159 5.50 6.25 -20.23
N ASP A 160 4.60 6.54 -21.17
CA ASP A 160 4.90 6.41 -22.60
C ASP A 160 5.55 7.67 -23.15
N ASP A 161 6.88 7.65 -23.13
CA ASP A 161 7.72 8.69 -23.70
C ASP A 161 8.27 8.28 -25.07
N ILE A 162 7.67 8.79 -26.13
CA ILE A 162 8.11 8.56 -27.53
C ILE A 162 9.57 8.98 -27.74
N SER A 163 10.09 9.92 -26.95
CA SER A 163 11.49 10.37 -27.04
C SER A 163 12.50 9.36 -26.49
N LYS A 164 12.04 8.39 -25.70
CA LYS A 164 12.88 7.34 -25.08
C LYS A 164 12.84 6.01 -25.84
N GLN A 165 12.84 6.03 -27.17
CA GLN A 165 12.81 4.78 -27.99
C GLN A 165 13.81 3.73 -27.50
N GLN A 166 15.03 4.14 -27.10
CA GLN A 166 16.02 3.22 -26.58
C GLN A 166 15.63 2.60 -25.23
N ALA A 167 14.99 3.38 -24.34
CA ALA A 167 14.50 2.87 -23.06
C ALA A 167 13.36 1.87 -23.25
N ILE A 168 12.44 2.13 -24.18
CA ILE A 168 11.35 1.22 -24.55
C ILE A 168 11.91 -0.08 -25.14
N ILE A 169 12.89 0.02 -26.06
CA ILE A 169 13.57 -1.15 -26.63
C ILE A 169 14.25 -1.99 -25.52
N ASN A 170 14.94 -1.33 -24.61
CA ASN A 170 15.61 -2.01 -23.49
C ASN A 170 14.61 -2.66 -22.53
N ARG A 171 13.47 -2.01 -22.26
CA ARG A 171 12.35 -2.54 -21.48
C ARG A 171 11.83 -3.83 -22.11
N LYS A 172 11.47 -3.78 -23.40
CA LYS A 172 11.01 -4.96 -24.17
C LYS A 172 12.00 -6.10 -24.09
N LYS A 173 13.30 -5.85 -24.37
CA LYS A 173 14.36 -6.87 -24.29
C LYS A 173 14.51 -7.48 -22.91
N SER A 174 14.39 -6.67 -21.85
CA SER A 174 14.48 -7.17 -20.47
C SER A 174 13.30 -8.05 -20.11
N LEU A 175 12.09 -7.68 -20.54
CA LEU A 175 10.89 -8.51 -20.35
C LEU A 175 10.97 -9.79 -21.18
N GLU A 176 11.38 -9.74 -22.46
CA GLU A 176 11.62 -10.92 -23.29
C GLU A 176 12.58 -11.91 -22.64
N LYS A 177 13.67 -11.39 -22.02
CA LYS A 177 14.63 -12.22 -21.28
C LYS A 177 13.98 -12.84 -20.04
N LEU A 178 13.20 -12.07 -19.29
CA LEU A 178 12.52 -12.53 -18.09
C LEU A 178 11.49 -13.63 -18.39
N PHE A 179 10.73 -13.46 -19.47
CA PHE A 179 9.70 -14.41 -19.92
C PHE A 179 10.24 -15.55 -20.78
N GLY A 180 11.52 -15.49 -21.17
CA GLY A 180 12.19 -16.54 -21.97
C GLY A 180 11.66 -16.66 -23.41
N ARG A 181 11.01 -15.59 -23.94
CA ARG A 181 10.39 -15.60 -25.27
C ARG A 181 10.45 -14.23 -25.96
N LYS A 182 10.32 -14.22 -27.28
CA LYS A 182 10.18 -12.99 -28.07
C LYS A 182 8.73 -12.51 -28.07
N PHE A 183 8.54 -11.19 -27.97
CA PHE A 183 7.25 -10.55 -28.11
C PHE A 183 7.03 -10.12 -29.57
N ILE A 184 6.01 -10.69 -30.19
CA ILE A 184 5.70 -10.48 -31.60
C ILE A 184 4.69 -9.35 -31.75
N GLU A 185 3.62 -9.38 -30.95
CA GLU A 185 2.59 -8.35 -30.97
C GLU A 185 2.96 -7.15 -30.11
N ILE A 186 2.36 -5.99 -30.43
CA ILE A 186 2.59 -4.74 -29.69
C ILE A 186 2.14 -4.89 -28.23
N ASP A 187 1.03 -5.62 -27.99
CA ASP A 187 0.45 -5.78 -26.66
C ASP A 187 1.15 -6.84 -25.81
N ASP A 188 2.01 -7.68 -26.37
CA ASP A 188 2.71 -8.74 -25.62
C ASP A 188 3.54 -8.16 -24.48
N GLU A 189 4.23 -7.04 -24.72
CA GLU A 189 5.04 -6.34 -23.73
C GLU A 189 4.16 -5.83 -22.57
N TYR A 190 3.01 -5.25 -22.89
CA TYR A 190 2.08 -4.74 -21.88
C TYR A 190 1.40 -5.86 -21.10
N LYS A 191 1.04 -6.98 -21.75
CA LYS A 191 0.52 -8.18 -21.08
C LYS A 191 1.54 -8.76 -20.11
N ALA A 192 2.82 -8.82 -20.51
CA ALA A 192 3.91 -9.28 -19.67
C ALA A 192 4.10 -8.36 -18.45
N LEU A 193 4.09 -7.05 -18.66
CA LEU A 193 4.22 -6.08 -17.59
C LEU A 193 3.03 -6.10 -16.63
N PHE A 194 1.81 -6.20 -17.15
CA PHE A 194 0.60 -6.33 -16.35
C PHE A 194 0.63 -7.58 -15.46
N SER A 195 1.03 -8.73 -16.02
CA SER A 195 1.16 -9.97 -15.27
C SER A 195 2.26 -9.90 -14.20
N LEU A 196 3.38 -9.24 -14.51
CA LEU A 196 4.47 -9.02 -13.55
C LEU A 196 4.03 -8.13 -12.39
N GLN A 197 3.34 -7.02 -12.69
CA GLN A 197 2.79 -6.12 -11.67
C GLN A 197 1.67 -6.81 -10.86
N THR A 198 0.84 -7.62 -11.49
CA THR A 198 -0.18 -8.43 -10.79
C THR A 198 0.47 -9.40 -9.80
N SER A 199 1.50 -10.13 -10.22
CA SER A 199 2.23 -11.04 -9.32
C SER A 199 2.83 -10.31 -8.12
N TYR A 200 3.48 -9.17 -8.35
CA TYR A 200 4.01 -8.33 -7.28
C TYR A 200 2.90 -7.84 -6.33
N ALA A 201 1.79 -7.31 -6.88
CA ALA A 201 0.66 -6.84 -6.08
C ALA A 201 0.09 -7.95 -5.18
N ILE A 202 -0.10 -9.15 -5.73
CA ILE A 202 -0.57 -10.33 -4.98
C ILE A 202 0.37 -10.64 -3.81
N ILE A 203 1.67 -10.68 -4.05
CA ILE A 203 2.68 -10.99 -3.02
C ILE A 203 2.64 -9.94 -1.91
N VAL A 204 2.60 -8.66 -2.25
CA VAL A 204 2.49 -7.55 -1.27
C VAL A 204 1.23 -7.69 -0.42
N LYS A 205 0.09 -8.02 -1.03
CA LYS A 205 -1.21 -8.22 -0.35
C LYS A 205 -1.18 -9.44 0.58
N ILE A 206 -0.60 -10.55 0.14
CA ILE A 206 -0.45 -11.76 0.98
C ILE A 206 0.48 -11.48 2.17
N ILE A 207 1.55 -10.71 1.99
CA ILE A 207 2.42 -10.29 3.09
C ILE A 207 1.65 -9.40 4.09
N ALA A 208 0.87 -8.44 3.60
CA ALA A 208 -0.01 -7.63 4.45
C ALA A 208 -1.00 -8.51 5.24
N PHE A 209 -1.61 -9.51 4.59
CA PHE A 209 -2.49 -10.46 5.23
C PHE A 209 -1.77 -11.28 6.31
N LYS A 210 -0.55 -11.74 6.04
CA LYS A 210 0.27 -12.43 7.04
C LYS A 210 0.55 -11.55 8.26
N VAL A 211 0.94 -10.28 8.04
CA VAL A 211 1.24 -9.34 9.13
C VAL A 211 0.00 -9.04 9.97
N ILE A 212 -1.15 -8.79 9.36
CA ILE A 212 -2.38 -8.50 10.09
C ILE A 212 -2.89 -9.73 10.87
N SER A 213 -2.79 -10.91 10.27
CA SER A 213 -3.18 -12.15 10.93
C SER A 213 -2.38 -12.39 12.20
N TYR A 214 -1.10 -12.03 12.20
CA TYR A 214 -0.25 -12.10 13.39
C TYR A 214 -0.58 -11.00 14.40
N ALA A 215 -0.72 -9.76 13.97
CA ALA A 215 -0.95 -8.62 14.86
C ALA A 215 -2.31 -8.66 15.57
N ARG A 216 -3.31 -9.32 14.98
CA ARG A 216 -4.70 -9.36 15.49
C ARG A 216 -5.27 -10.78 15.57
N TYR A 217 -4.47 -11.71 15.95
CA TYR A 217 -4.74 -13.12 15.99
C TYR A 217 -6.06 -13.54 16.66
N ASN A 218 -6.50 -12.83 17.68
CA ASN A 218 -7.68 -13.22 18.49
C ASN A 218 -9.04 -12.89 17.86
N LYS A 219 -9.12 -12.31 16.67
CA LYS A 219 -10.37 -11.73 16.16
C LYS A 219 -10.96 -12.36 14.91
N SER A 220 -10.22 -13.17 14.16
CA SER A 220 -10.72 -13.64 12.86
C SER A 220 -10.67 -15.16 12.72
N LEU A 221 -11.76 -15.70 12.15
CA LEU A 221 -11.82 -17.08 11.66
C LEU A 221 -10.97 -17.26 10.38
N ILE A 222 -10.69 -16.16 9.66
CA ILE A 222 -9.89 -16.17 8.44
C ILE A 222 -8.46 -15.80 8.80
N ASN A 223 -7.54 -16.70 8.54
CA ASN A 223 -6.19 -16.65 9.00
C ASN A 223 -5.24 -17.06 7.87
N PHE A 224 -4.10 -16.37 7.76
CA PHE A 224 -3.09 -16.62 6.75
C PHE A 224 -2.70 -18.10 6.66
N TYR A 225 -2.51 -18.78 7.77
CA TYR A 225 -2.02 -20.17 7.77
C TYR A 225 -3.07 -21.19 7.32
N ASN A 226 -4.36 -20.88 7.46
CA ASN A 226 -5.44 -21.72 6.95
C ASN A 226 -5.46 -21.78 5.42
N SER A 227 -4.93 -20.74 4.75
CA SER A 227 -4.89 -20.66 3.29
C SER A 227 -4.19 -21.84 2.61
N MET A 228 -3.21 -22.44 3.29
CA MET A 228 -2.47 -23.58 2.75
C MET A 228 -3.28 -24.88 2.70
N THR A 229 -4.35 -24.99 3.49
CA THR A 229 -5.21 -26.17 3.56
C THR A 229 -6.47 -26.08 2.72
N LEU A 230 -6.75 -24.89 2.16
CA LEU A 230 -7.93 -24.65 1.35
C LEU A 230 -7.85 -25.39 0.00
N ASP A 231 -8.98 -25.88 -0.47
CA ASP A 231 -9.13 -26.33 -1.84
C ASP A 231 -9.14 -25.14 -2.82
N SER A 232 -9.24 -25.44 -4.12
CA SER A 232 -9.13 -24.43 -5.17
C SER A 232 -10.19 -23.35 -5.07
N GLU A 233 -11.44 -23.71 -4.83
CA GLU A 233 -12.54 -22.74 -4.78
C GLU A 233 -12.52 -21.94 -3.49
N ALA A 234 -12.27 -22.57 -2.36
CA ALA A 234 -12.16 -21.87 -1.08
C ALA A 234 -10.99 -20.88 -1.07
N LEU A 235 -9.84 -21.22 -1.70
CA LEU A 235 -8.72 -20.30 -1.85
C LEU A 235 -9.07 -19.14 -2.79
N ARG A 236 -9.78 -19.40 -3.89
CA ARG A 236 -10.26 -18.36 -4.80
C ARG A 236 -11.13 -17.34 -4.08
N MET A 237 -12.10 -17.81 -3.31
CA MET A 237 -12.99 -16.95 -2.51
C MET A 237 -12.22 -16.14 -1.47
N GLN A 238 -11.27 -16.77 -0.77
CA GLN A 238 -10.41 -16.05 0.17
C GLN A 238 -9.56 -14.97 -0.52
N MET A 239 -8.99 -15.28 -1.69
CA MET A 239 -8.25 -14.28 -2.46
C MET A 239 -9.15 -13.15 -2.94
N MET A 240 -10.40 -13.41 -3.31
CA MET A 240 -11.38 -12.38 -3.66
C MET A 240 -11.68 -11.47 -2.47
N ASP A 241 -11.83 -12.04 -1.27
CA ASP A 241 -12.03 -11.28 -0.03
C ASP A 241 -10.77 -10.47 0.37
N LEU A 242 -9.59 -10.99 0.06
CA LEU A 242 -8.34 -10.25 0.22
C LEU A 242 -8.28 -9.06 -0.73
N GLU A 243 -8.55 -9.29 -2.01
CA GLU A 243 -8.46 -8.28 -3.07
C GLU A 243 -9.43 -7.11 -2.87
N ASN A 244 -10.64 -7.37 -2.43
CA ASN A 244 -11.63 -6.32 -2.17
C ASN A 244 -11.55 -5.73 -0.76
N GLY A 245 -10.54 -6.12 0.04
CA GLY A 245 -10.26 -5.58 1.36
C GLY A 245 -11.13 -6.14 2.48
N ALA A 246 -12.07 -7.06 2.20
CA ALA A 246 -13.00 -7.59 3.21
C ALA A 246 -12.27 -8.22 4.41
N ILE A 247 -11.14 -8.90 4.17
CA ILE A 247 -10.30 -9.45 5.24
C ILE A 247 -9.82 -8.33 6.18
N PHE A 248 -9.31 -7.23 5.63
CA PHE A 248 -8.77 -6.12 6.45
C PHE A 248 -9.85 -5.36 7.18
N ILE A 249 -11.04 -5.21 6.58
CA ILE A 249 -12.21 -4.60 7.22
C ILE A 249 -12.61 -5.38 8.48
N GLN A 250 -12.55 -6.72 8.47
CA GLN A 250 -12.80 -7.55 9.66
C GLN A 250 -11.80 -7.24 10.79
N TYR A 251 -10.60 -6.82 10.45
CA TYR A 251 -9.58 -6.38 11.39
C TYR A 251 -9.66 -4.88 11.73
N GLY A 252 -10.67 -4.15 11.22
CA GLY A 252 -10.90 -2.73 11.48
C GLY A 252 -10.06 -1.79 10.63
N ILE A 253 -9.51 -2.24 9.50
CA ILE A 253 -8.77 -1.40 8.54
C ILE A 253 -9.62 -1.27 7.27
N THR A 254 -10.14 -0.07 7.00
CA THR A 254 -11.20 0.10 6.01
C THR A 254 -10.72 0.28 4.57
N ASN A 255 -9.48 0.76 4.36
CA ASN A 255 -8.97 1.10 3.03
C ASN A 255 -7.56 0.58 2.74
N LEU A 256 -7.08 -0.43 3.48
CA LEU A 256 -5.73 -0.96 3.22
C LEU A 256 -5.64 -1.56 1.82
N LEU A 257 -6.62 -2.39 1.48
CA LEU A 257 -6.81 -2.90 0.13
C LEU A 257 -8.21 -2.54 -0.34
N GLU A 258 -8.27 -2.07 -1.56
CA GLU A 258 -9.48 -1.78 -2.30
C GLU A 258 -9.35 -2.55 -3.61
N GLY A 259 -10.44 -3.05 -4.20
CA GLY A 259 -10.38 -3.69 -5.50
C GLY A 259 -9.63 -2.81 -6.50
N ASP A 260 -8.63 -3.36 -7.15
CA ASP A 260 -7.74 -2.65 -8.06
C ASP A 260 -7.65 -3.36 -9.41
N PHE A 261 -6.78 -2.86 -10.29
CA PHE A 261 -6.54 -3.45 -11.61
C PHE A 261 -5.99 -4.88 -11.55
N PHE A 262 -5.43 -5.29 -10.41
CA PHE A 262 -4.69 -6.53 -10.24
C PHE A 262 -5.51 -7.66 -9.59
N SER A 263 -6.81 -7.42 -9.33
CA SER A 263 -7.73 -8.40 -8.72
C SER A 263 -8.37 -9.38 -9.73
N TRP A 264 -8.14 -9.22 -11.01
CA TRP A 264 -8.79 -9.91 -12.12
C TRP A 264 -8.70 -11.44 -12.05
N TYR A 265 -7.61 -11.98 -11.53
CA TYR A 265 -7.34 -13.42 -11.47
C TYR A 265 -8.29 -14.18 -10.52
N THR A 266 -8.99 -13.47 -9.61
CA THR A 266 -9.98 -14.06 -8.71
C THR A 266 -11.34 -14.32 -9.38
N ASN A 267 -11.57 -13.80 -10.59
CA ASN A 267 -12.76 -14.09 -11.36
C ASN A 267 -12.78 -15.58 -11.74
N ASP A 268 -13.96 -16.21 -11.65
CA ASP A 268 -14.12 -17.65 -11.91
C ASP A 268 -13.60 -18.05 -13.30
N GLU A 269 -13.87 -17.23 -14.31
CA GLU A 269 -13.45 -17.47 -15.70
C GLU A 269 -11.94 -17.32 -15.93
N GLN A 270 -11.21 -16.76 -14.96
CA GLN A 270 -9.76 -16.57 -15.04
C GLN A 270 -8.98 -17.47 -14.08
N TRP A 271 -9.68 -18.02 -13.09
CA TRP A 271 -9.07 -18.92 -12.12
C TRP A 271 -8.80 -20.30 -12.73
N ASN A 272 -7.60 -20.81 -12.51
CA ASN A 272 -7.20 -22.13 -13.00
C ASN A 272 -6.23 -22.84 -12.04
N THR A 273 -5.91 -24.10 -12.37
CA THR A 273 -5.03 -24.93 -11.53
C THR A 273 -3.61 -24.37 -11.42
N GLU A 274 -3.08 -23.70 -12.44
CA GLU A 274 -1.73 -23.12 -12.38
C GLU A 274 -1.68 -21.95 -11.42
N ILE A 275 -2.67 -21.04 -11.46
CA ILE A 275 -2.79 -19.91 -10.50
C ILE A 275 -2.96 -20.46 -9.08
N TYR A 276 -3.85 -21.44 -8.88
CA TYR A 276 -4.08 -22.07 -7.58
C TYR A 276 -2.79 -22.66 -7.00
N ASN A 277 -2.07 -23.47 -7.76
CA ASN A 277 -0.83 -24.10 -7.31
C ASN A 277 0.27 -23.05 -7.02
N SER A 278 0.41 -22.05 -7.88
CA SER A 278 1.39 -20.97 -7.68
C SER A 278 1.09 -20.14 -6.42
N LEU A 279 -0.17 -19.85 -6.14
CA LEU A 279 -0.58 -19.17 -4.91
C LEU A 279 -0.29 -20.02 -3.67
N LYS A 280 -0.60 -21.31 -3.69
CA LYS A 280 -0.23 -22.23 -2.59
C LYS A 280 1.26 -22.21 -2.31
N GLU A 281 2.10 -22.25 -3.34
CA GLU A 281 3.54 -22.15 -3.18
C GLU A 281 3.97 -20.82 -2.54
N VAL A 282 3.32 -19.71 -2.90
CA VAL A 282 3.56 -18.40 -2.26
C VAL A 282 3.21 -18.44 -0.77
N PHE A 283 2.02 -18.96 -0.41
CA PHE A 283 1.61 -19.12 0.99
C PHE A 283 2.55 -20.03 1.78
N GLU A 284 2.90 -21.19 1.22
CA GLU A 284 3.86 -22.12 1.83
C GLU A 284 5.26 -21.49 2.01
N LYS A 285 5.72 -20.72 1.03
CA LYS A 285 6.98 -20.01 1.13
C LYS A 285 6.94 -18.96 2.23
N LEU A 286 5.91 -18.13 2.23
CA LEU A 286 5.75 -17.06 3.23
C LEU A 286 5.49 -17.61 4.64
N SER A 287 4.88 -18.80 4.79
CA SER A 287 4.69 -19.44 6.11
C SER A 287 6.00 -19.80 6.81
N ARG A 288 7.10 -19.90 6.08
CA ARG A 288 8.45 -20.18 6.62
C ARG A 288 9.14 -18.96 7.21
N TYR A 289 8.54 -17.76 7.07
CA TYR A 289 9.09 -16.54 7.65
C TYR A 289 8.53 -16.28 9.03
N SER A 290 9.39 -15.78 9.92
CA SER A 290 9.00 -15.43 11.30
C SER A 290 8.13 -14.18 11.33
N ASP A 291 7.00 -14.26 12.02
CA ASP A 291 6.07 -13.14 12.18
C ASP A 291 6.58 -12.09 13.17
N SER A 292 7.37 -12.50 14.16
CA SER A 292 7.89 -11.61 15.20
C SER A 292 8.90 -10.56 14.69
N SER A 293 9.53 -10.80 13.54
CA SER A 293 10.52 -9.87 12.99
C SER A 293 9.91 -8.60 12.37
N THR A 294 8.61 -8.60 12.05
CA THR A 294 7.91 -7.43 11.48
C THR A 294 7.48 -6.42 12.52
N THR A 295 7.32 -6.85 13.77
CA THR A 295 6.80 -5.99 14.86
C THR A 295 7.89 -5.30 15.67
N THR A 296 9.17 -5.66 15.49
CA THR A 296 10.25 -5.27 16.42
C THR A 296 11.13 -4.12 15.98
N SER A 297 11.10 -3.67 14.73
CA SER A 297 11.83 -2.45 14.35
C SER A 297 11.24 -1.78 13.09
N VAL A 298 10.79 -0.55 13.26
CA VAL A 298 10.35 0.37 12.19
C VAL A 298 11.41 0.51 11.10
N ASP A 299 12.69 0.51 11.47
CA ASP A 299 13.82 0.68 10.55
C ASP A 299 13.99 -0.43 9.51
N LYS A 300 13.57 -1.66 9.83
CA LYS A 300 13.72 -2.81 8.90
C LYS A 300 12.58 -2.94 7.91
N ALA A 301 11.41 -2.38 8.21
CA ALA A 301 10.24 -2.48 7.32
C ALA A 301 10.32 -1.55 6.10
N GLN A 302 11.06 -0.47 6.17
CA GLN A 302 11.10 0.58 5.14
C GLN A 302 11.66 0.12 3.80
N ASP A 303 12.69 -0.72 3.80
CA ASP A 303 13.34 -1.17 2.57
C ASP A 303 12.75 -2.49 2.04
N PHE A 304 11.80 -3.05 2.78
CA PHE A 304 11.25 -4.38 2.58
C PHE A 304 10.62 -4.57 1.20
N PHE A 305 9.69 -3.71 0.83
CA PHE A 305 9.01 -3.81 -0.46
C PHE A 305 9.82 -3.20 -1.60
N LYS A 306 10.63 -2.19 -1.32
CA LYS A 306 11.53 -1.58 -2.29
C LYS A 306 12.51 -2.60 -2.86
N GLU A 307 13.21 -3.35 -2.01
CA GLU A 307 14.15 -4.37 -2.47
C GLU A 307 13.43 -5.50 -3.23
N LEU A 308 12.26 -5.94 -2.76
CA LEU A 308 11.45 -6.93 -3.46
C LEU A 308 11.00 -6.43 -4.83
N TYR A 309 10.51 -5.18 -4.91
CA TYR A 309 10.12 -4.56 -6.17
C TYR A 309 11.31 -4.49 -7.14
N GLN A 310 12.46 -4.02 -6.66
CA GLN A 310 13.67 -3.92 -7.47
C GLN A 310 14.18 -5.28 -7.95
N ALA A 311 13.96 -6.34 -7.18
CA ALA A 311 14.32 -7.70 -7.55
C ALA A 311 13.36 -8.33 -8.57
N MET A 312 12.05 -8.05 -8.46
CA MET A 312 11.05 -8.57 -9.38
C MET A 312 10.99 -7.78 -10.69
N ILE A 313 11.06 -6.45 -10.63
CA ILE A 313 10.93 -5.57 -11.79
C ILE A 313 12.31 -5.21 -12.33
N PRO A 314 12.69 -5.63 -13.55
CA PRO A 314 14.02 -5.35 -14.12
C PRO A 314 14.35 -3.85 -14.18
N ASP A 315 15.61 -3.50 -14.00
CA ASP A 315 16.10 -2.12 -14.02
C ASP A 315 15.67 -1.34 -15.28
N ALA A 316 15.77 -1.97 -16.45
CA ALA A 316 15.37 -1.34 -17.69
C ALA A 316 13.86 -1.01 -17.73
N VAL A 317 13.02 -1.82 -17.08
CA VAL A 317 11.58 -1.55 -16.91
C VAL A 317 11.40 -0.34 -16.01
N ARG A 318 11.97 -0.35 -14.80
CA ARG A 318 11.86 0.75 -13.83
C ARG A 318 12.38 2.08 -14.38
N HIS A 319 13.53 2.07 -15.06
CA HIS A 319 14.08 3.27 -15.70
C HIS A 319 13.19 3.82 -16.83
N SER A 320 12.55 2.94 -17.62
CA SER A 320 11.60 3.37 -18.63
C SER A 320 10.35 4.03 -18.02
N LEU A 321 9.99 3.62 -16.81
CA LEU A 321 8.88 4.16 -16.03
C LEU A 321 9.24 5.46 -15.29
N GLY A 322 10.52 5.86 -15.31
CA GLY A 322 10.97 7.01 -14.51
C GLY A 322 10.95 6.76 -13.00
N GLU A 323 10.91 5.49 -12.59
CA GLU A 323 10.89 5.09 -11.19
C GLU A 323 12.30 5.13 -10.59
N TYR A 324 12.62 6.21 -9.90
CA TYR A 324 13.87 6.41 -9.19
C TYR A 324 13.63 6.40 -7.68
N TYR A 325 13.98 5.31 -7.04
CA TYR A 325 13.80 5.17 -5.59
C TYR A 325 14.79 6.02 -4.81
N THR A 326 14.26 6.88 -3.94
CA THR A 326 15.06 7.71 -3.05
C THR A 326 15.74 6.86 -1.99
N LYS A 327 17.05 7.04 -1.80
CA LYS A 327 17.77 6.35 -0.72
C LYS A 327 17.34 6.90 0.65
N LYS A 328 17.17 6.03 1.64
CA LYS A 328 16.72 6.41 3.00
C LYS A 328 17.53 7.56 3.60
N TRP A 329 18.87 7.50 3.51
CA TRP A 329 19.73 8.54 4.05
C TRP A 329 19.46 9.92 3.45
N LEU A 330 19.18 9.99 2.14
CA LEU A 330 18.89 11.25 1.46
C LEU A 330 17.51 11.80 1.86
N ALA A 331 16.49 10.95 1.90
CA ALA A 331 15.16 11.35 2.40
C ALA A 331 15.21 11.81 3.87
N SER A 332 15.99 11.11 4.71
CA SER A 332 16.21 11.52 6.12
C SER A 332 16.90 12.87 6.23
N CYS A 333 17.88 13.15 5.37
CA CYS A 333 18.57 14.45 5.34
C CYS A 333 17.58 15.58 5.00
N VAL A 334 16.77 15.40 3.94
CA VAL A 334 15.75 16.39 3.54
C VAL A 334 14.73 16.64 4.65
N ILE A 335 14.19 15.57 5.26
CA ILE A 335 13.21 15.71 6.34
C ILE A 335 13.82 16.38 7.58
N ASN A 336 15.01 15.96 8.01
CA ASN A 336 15.65 16.55 9.19
C ASN A 336 15.91 18.03 9.01
N GLU A 337 16.39 18.47 7.85
CA GLU A 337 16.63 19.88 7.54
C GLU A 337 15.30 20.68 7.52
N ALA A 338 14.28 20.17 6.86
CA ALA A 338 12.97 20.81 6.80
C ALA A 338 12.31 20.96 8.18
N LEU A 339 12.42 19.94 9.03
CA LEU A 339 11.83 19.96 10.38
C LEU A 339 12.47 20.98 11.33
N LEU A 340 13.69 21.47 11.05
CA LEU A 340 14.32 22.54 11.86
C LEU A 340 13.51 23.84 11.85
N SER A 341 12.73 24.06 10.79
CA SER A 341 11.90 25.26 10.62
C SER A 341 10.41 25.01 10.84
N CYS A 342 9.99 23.77 11.12
CA CYS A 342 8.60 23.44 11.41
C CYS A 342 8.24 23.68 12.88
N SER A 343 6.98 24.03 13.13
CA SER A 343 6.41 24.09 14.48
C SER A 343 6.22 22.70 15.07
N LYS A 344 5.98 22.61 16.39
CA LYS A 344 5.57 21.34 17.02
C LYS A 344 4.21 20.88 16.48
N ASN A 345 4.00 19.57 16.39
CA ASN A 345 2.80 18.93 15.85
C ASN A 345 2.55 19.21 14.36
N TRP A 346 3.60 19.44 13.59
CA TRP A 346 3.56 19.61 12.15
C TRP A 346 2.75 18.47 11.46
N LYS A 347 2.09 18.80 10.36
CA LYS A 347 1.43 17.85 9.45
C LYS A 347 2.22 17.79 8.15
N ALA A 348 2.47 16.61 7.64
CA ALA A 348 3.27 16.42 6.45
C ALA A 348 2.51 15.66 5.34
N LEU A 349 2.80 16.06 4.09
CA LEU A 349 2.31 15.42 2.88
C LEU A 349 3.49 15.04 1.98
N ASP A 350 3.51 13.80 1.50
CA ASP A 350 4.30 13.40 0.33
C ASP A 350 3.35 13.22 -0.87
N PRO A 351 3.34 14.16 -1.85
CA PRO A 351 2.38 14.15 -2.94
C PRO A 351 2.76 13.20 -4.10
N CYS A 352 3.93 12.56 -4.04
CA CYS A 352 4.43 11.58 -5.00
C CYS A 352 5.18 10.48 -4.25
N CYS A 353 4.46 9.81 -3.32
CA CYS A 353 5.10 9.06 -2.24
C CYS A 353 5.80 7.76 -2.67
N GLY A 354 5.60 7.29 -3.90
CA GLY A 354 6.18 6.05 -4.38
C GLY A 354 5.81 4.88 -3.47
N SER A 355 6.78 4.09 -3.06
CA SER A 355 6.60 3.00 -2.09
C SER A 355 6.52 3.46 -0.62
N GLY A 356 6.61 4.78 -0.33
CA GLY A 356 6.47 5.34 1.01
C GLY A 356 7.78 5.55 1.78
N THR A 357 8.90 5.82 1.09
CA THR A 357 10.19 6.07 1.78
C THR A 357 10.15 7.30 2.69
N PHE A 358 9.68 8.45 2.20
CA PHE A 358 9.52 9.66 3.03
C PHE A 358 8.44 9.45 4.09
N ILE A 359 7.32 8.82 3.74
CA ILE A 359 6.21 8.49 4.66
C ILE A 359 6.71 7.70 5.88
N SER A 360 7.51 6.66 5.65
CA SER A 360 8.03 5.83 6.74
C SER A 360 8.94 6.61 7.70
N ILE A 361 9.78 7.50 7.17
CA ILE A 361 10.65 8.37 8.00
C ILE A 361 9.80 9.40 8.77
N LEU A 362 8.78 9.98 8.15
CA LEU A 362 7.86 10.90 8.82
C LEU A 362 7.12 10.21 9.98
N ILE A 363 6.66 8.96 9.77
CA ILE A 363 6.05 8.15 10.85
C ILE A 363 7.03 7.97 12.00
N GLU A 364 8.29 7.60 11.70
CA GLU A 364 9.35 7.47 12.70
C GLU A 364 9.52 8.77 13.51
N LYS A 365 9.56 9.93 12.84
CA LYS A 365 9.68 11.24 13.49
C LYS A 365 8.50 11.57 14.41
N VAL A 366 7.27 11.29 13.97
CA VAL A 366 6.08 11.46 14.81
C VAL A 366 6.14 10.56 16.05
N LEU A 367 6.55 9.29 15.88
CA LEU A 367 6.68 8.36 17.00
C LEU A 367 7.79 8.77 17.98
N GLU A 368 8.90 9.32 17.47
CA GLU A 368 9.96 9.90 18.30
C GLU A 368 9.45 11.07 19.16
N GLU A 369 8.65 11.97 18.60
CA GLU A 369 8.02 13.09 19.33
C GLU A 369 6.99 12.63 20.37
N CYS A 370 6.37 11.47 20.15
CA CYS A 370 5.27 10.95 20.96
C CYS A 370 5.69 9.80 21.89
N LYS A 371 6.97 9.65 22.24
CA LYS A 371 7.49 8.50 23.01
C LYS A 371 6.71 8.23 24.31
N ASP A 372 6.28 9.27 24.99
CA ASP A 372 5.61 9.18 26.30
C ASP A 372 4.09 8.99 26.20
N LYS A 373 3.54 8.94 24.97
CA LYS A 373 2.10 8.75 24.74
C LYS A 373 1.72 7.27 24.71
N THR A 374 0.45 6.99 24.94
CA THR A 374 -0.13 5.66 24.76
C THR A 374 -0.10 5.23 23.29
N ASN A 375 -0.21 3.93 23.01
CA ASN A 375 -0.23 3.43 21.64
C ASN A 375 -1.40 4.00 20.83
N GLU A 376 -2.55 4.19 21.46
CA GLU A 376 -3.71 4.80 20.81
C GLU A 376 -3.46 6.26 20.43
N GLU A 377 -2.91 7.06 21.34
CA GLU A 377 -2.54 8.44 21.06
C GLU A 377 -1.45 8.54 19.98
N LYS A 378 -0.44 7.65 20.02
CA LYS A 378 0.59 7.56 18.97
C LYS A 378 -0.03 7.29 17.61
N LEU A 379 -0.94 6.31 17.54
CA LEU A 379 -1.66 5.96 16.32
C LEU A 379 -2.43 7.16 15.77
N GLN A 380 -3.20 7.85 16.60
CA GLN A 380 -3.94 9.04 16.19
C GLN A 380 -3.03 10.16 15.69
N GLN A 381 -1.89 10.39 16.36
CA GLN A 381 -0.90 11.38 15.90
C GLN A 381 -0.35 11.02 14.52
N VAL A 382 0.02 9.77 14.29
CA VAL A 382 0.56 9.33 13.00
C VAL A 382 -0.49 9.48 11.90
N LEU A 383 -1.71 8.95 12.09
CA LEU A 383 -2.79 9.00 11.09
C LEU A 383 -3.23 10.43 10.72
N SER A 384 -3.20 11.34 11.70
CA SER A 384 -3.61 12.74 11.47
C SER A 384 -2.51 13.60 10.84
N ARG A 385 -1.24 13.26 11.05
CA ARG A 385 -0.09 14.11 10.68
C ARG A 385 0.61 13.70 9.39
N VAL A 386 0.60 12.41 9.00
CA VAL A 386 1.38 11.90 7.87
C VAL A 386 0.44 11.38 6.79
N LYS A 387 0.45 12.03 5.62
CA LYS A 387 -0.37 11.63 4.47
C LYS A 387 0.46 11.50 3.20
N GLY A 388 -0.03 10.70 2.25
CA GLY A 388 0.63 10.50 0.95
C GLY A 388 -0.34 10.39 -0.21
N ILE A 389 0.16 10.73 -1.41
CA ILE A 389 -0.54 10.57 -2.68
C ILE A 389 0.43 9.92 -3.67
N ASP A 390 -0.06 9.05 -4.52
CA ASP A 390 0.68 8.61 -5.71
C ASP A 390 -0.29 8.35 -6.87
N LEU A 391 0.18 8.58 -8.09
CA LEU A 391 -0.59 8.34 -9.31
C LEU A 391 -0.51 6.86 -9.74
N ASN A 392 0.57 6.17 -9.40
CA ASN A 392 0.79 4.78 -9.75
C ASN A 392 0.07 3.85 -8.76
N PRO A 393 -0.89 3.01 -9.20
CA PRO A 393 -1.64 2.12 -8.32
C PRO A 393 -0.76 1.14 -7.51
N ILE A 394 0.32 0.63 -8.12
CA ILE A 394 1.29 -0.25 -7.43
C ILE A 394 2.06 0.49 -6.35
N ALA A 395 2.46 1.73 -6.62
CA ALA A 395 3.15 2.55 -5.64
C ALA A 395 2.23 2.88 -4.46
N ALA A 396 1.01 3.34 -4.73
CA ALA A 396 0.02 3.64 -3.70
C ALA A 396 -0.31 2.41 -2.83
N LEU A 397 -0.51 1.24 -3.46
CA LEU A 397 -0.69 -0.04 -2.75
C LEU A 397 0.51 -0.34 -1.83
N THR A 398 1.72 -0.26 -2.37
CA THR A 398 2.94 -0.55 -1.62
C THR A 398 3.11 0.42 -0.45
N ALA A 399 2.86 1.71 -0.67
CA ALA A 399 2.91 2.73 0.37
C ALA A 399 1.87 2.50 1.48
N ARG A 400 0.63 2.08 1.15
CA ARG A 400 -0.40 1.71 2.14
C ARG A 400 0.06 0.55 3.01
N VAL A 401 0.60 -0.49 2.40
CA VAL A 401 1.08 -1.66 3.14
C VAL A 401 2.30 -1.31 4.00
N ASN A 402 3.25 -0.51 3.48
CA ASN A 402 4.36 0.00 4.27
C ASN A 402 3.88 0.85 5.45
N TYR A 403 2.93 1.76 5.22
CA TYR A 403 2.33 2.56 6.28
C TYR A 403 1.74 1.66 7.38
N PHE A 404 0.91 0.69 6.98
CA PHE A 404 0.29 -0.25 7.89
C PHE A 404 1.33 -1.04 8.70
N ILE A 405 2.37 -1.58 8.07
CA ILE A 405 3.43 -2.33 8.78
C ILE A 405 4.09 -1.44 9.84
N ASN A 406 4.39 -0.18 9.53
CA ASN A 406 5.01 0.75 10.46
C ASN A 406 4.15 1.08 11.68
N ILE A 407 2.82 1.01 11.56
CA ILE A 407 1.88 1.29 12.67
C ILE A 407 1.27 0.03 13.29
N SER A 408 1.51 -1.15 12.72
CA SER A 408 0.82 -2.40 13.11
C SER A 408 0.93 -2.72 14.60
N HIS A 409 2.06 -2.39 15.22
CA HIS A 409 2.31 -2.57 16.66
C HIS A 409 1.50 -1.61 17.56
N LEU A 410 0.94 -0.52 17.00
CA LEU A 410 0.13 0.45 17.72
C LEU A 410 -1.37 0.14 17.62
N VAL A 411 -1.75 -0.71 16.67
CA VAL A 411 -3.15 -0.96 16.35
C VAL A 411 -3.75 -1.92 17.37
N ASN A 412 -4.61 -1.40 18.22
CA ASN A 412 -5.36 -2.17 19.21
C ASN A 412 -6.71 -2.67 18.66
N GLU A 413 -7.34 -3.57 19.39
CA GLU A 413 -8.55 -4.32 18.99
C GLU A 413 -9.81 -3.49 18.68
N ILE A 414 -9.86 -2.21 19.00
CA ILE A 414 -11.11 -1.44 19.09
C ILE A 414 -11.25 -0.40 17.98
N ASN A 415 -10.16 0.04 17.34
CA ASN A 415 -10.20 1.20 16.45
C ASN A 415 -10.36 0.82 14.98
N THR A 416 -11.38 1.37 14.34
CA THR A 416 -11.44 1.43 12.88
C THR A 416 -10.46 2.49 12.39
N ILE A 417 -9.53 2.10 11.51
CA ILE A 417 -8.51 2.99 10.95
C ILE A 417 -8.60 3.05 9.43
N GLU A 418 -8.30 4.22 8.90
CA GLU A 418 -8.10 4.47 7.48
C GLU A 418 -6.64 4.84 7.26
N ILE A 419 -5.98 4.18 6.32
CA ILE A 419 -4.58 4.48 5.97
C ILE A 419 -4.56 5.71 5.07
N PRO A 420 -3.90 6.81 5.45
CA PRO A 420 -3.99 8.10 4.76
C PRO A 420 -3.04 8.18 3.54
N ILE A 421 -3.09 7.17 2.69
CA ILE A 421 -2.40 7.12 1.39
C ILE A 421 -3.45 6.96 0.29
N TYR A 422 -3.46 7.88 -0.66
CA TYR A 422 -4.49 7.98 -1.69
C TYR A 422 -3.91 7.82 -3.10
N LEU A 423 -4.68 7.16 -3.96
CA LEU A 423 -4.41 7.18 -5.40
C LEU A 423 -4.84 8.53 -5.96
N GLY A 424 -3.93 9.32 -6.52
CA GLY A 424 -4.24 10.66 -6.98
C GLY A 424 -3.15 11.28 -7.84
N ASP A 425 -3.50 12.34 -8.55
CA ASP A 425 -2.58 13.09 -9.41
C ASP A 425 -2.23 14.44 -8.78
N ALA A 426 -1.00 14.55 -8.27
CA ALA A 426 -0.51 15.78 -7.65
C ALA A 426 -0.36 16.96 -8.63
N SER A 427 -0.39 16.71 -9.93
CA SER A 427 -0.35 17.74 -10.98
C SER A 427 -1.73 18.22 -11.42
N TYR A 428 -2.78 17.45 -11.14
CA TYR A 428 -4.16 17.73 -11.58
C TYR A 428 -5.18 17.38 -10.49
N VAL A 429 -5.46 18.35 -9.64
CA VAL A 429 -6.35 18.22 -8.47
C VAL A 429 -7.76 18.71 -8.82
N PRO A 430 -8.83 18.16 -8.22
CA PRO A 430 -10.18 18.69 -8.37
C PRO A 430 -10.23 20.20 -8.10
N LYS A 431 -10.91 20.95 -8.98
CA LYS A 431 -11.04 22.41 -8.88
C LYS A 431 -12.28 22.78 -8.09
N GLU A 432 -12.16 23.75 -7.22
CA GLU A 432 -13.30 24.39 -6.61
C GLU A 432 -13.91 25.42 -7.58
N ILE A 433 -15.20 25.30 -7.81
CA ILE A 433 -15.98 26.24 -8.63
C ILE A 433 -17.30 26.57 -7.94
N GLU A 434 -17.81 27.77 -8.16
CA GLU A 434 -19.17 28.11 -7.80
C GLU A 434 -20.13 27.67 -8.91
N TYR A 435 -21.12 26.84 -8.56
CA TYR A 435 -22.12 26.32 -9.49
C TYR A 435 -23.52 26.58 -8.95
N TYR A 436 -24.22 27.53 -9.56
CA TYR A 436 -25.57 28.00 -9.11
C TYR A 436 -25.65 28.31 -7.61
N GLY A 437 -24.66 29.06 -7.10
CA GLY A 437 -24.58 29.48 -5.69
C GLY A 437 -24.11 28.40 -4.72
N VAL A 438 -23.62 27.25 -5.23
CA VAL A 438 -23.07 26.16 -4.43
C VAL A 438 -21.58 26.00 -4.73
N ASN A 439 -20.76 25.90 -3.68
CA ASN A 439 -19.34 25.55 -3.86
C ASN A 439 -19.20 24.07 -4.22
N CYS A 440 -18.75 23.79 -5.43
CA CYS A 440 -18.64 22.46 -6.01
C CYS A 440 -17.18 22.11 -6.34
N LEU A 441 -16.90 20.81 -6.35
CA LEU A 441 -15.69 20.25 -6.90
C LEU A 441 -15.94 19.77 -8.33
N GLN A 442 -15.12 20.25 -9.26
CA GLN A 442 -15.10 19.80 -10.65
C GLN A 442 -13.85 18.98 -10.92
N TYR A 443 -14.02 17.80 -11.51
CA TYR A 443 -12.94 16.92 -11.90
C TYR A 443 -13.29 16.12 -13.17
N THR A 444 -12.30 15.84 -14.01
CA THR A 444 -12.50 15.03 -15.23
C THR A 444 -11.55 13.84 -15.19
N ILE A 445 -12.12 12.65 -15.24
CA ILE A 445 -11.36 11.40 -15.35
C ILE A 445 -11.38 10.96 -16.81
N SER A 446 -10.21 10.78 -17.40
CA SER A 446 -10.08 10.23 -18.76
C SER A 446 -10.30 8.74 -18.73
N THR A 447 -11.16 8.23 -19.60
CA THR A 447 -11.38 6.79 -19.83
C THR A 447 -11.23 6.49 -21.31
N LEU A 448 -11.11 5.21 -21.70
CA LEU A 448 -10.95 4.78 -23.09
C LEU A 448 -12.07 5.25 -24.04
N LYS A 449 -13.29 5.43 -23.55
CA LYS A 449 -14.45 5.73 -24.41
C LYS A 449 -14.94 7.16 -24.32
N SER A 450 -15.07 7.68 -23.10
CA SER A 450 -15.53 9.05 -22.87
C SER A 450 -15.12 9.51 -21.47
N PRO A 451 -14.68 10.75 -21.29
CA PRO A 451 -14.30 11.25 -19.98
C PRO A 451 -15.49 11.19 -19.01
N ILE A 452 -15.20 10.88 -17.76
CA ILE A 452 -16.15 11.01 -16.65
C ILE A 452 -16.00 12.43 -16.11
N GLU A 453 -16.96 13.29 -16.41
CA GLU A 453 -17.04 14.61 -15.80
C GLU A 453 -17.76 14.48 -14.46
N VAL A 454 -17.13 14.98 -13.43
CA VAL A 454 -17.62 14.96 -12.06
C VAL A 454 -17.81 16.39 -11.63
N LEU A 455 -19.02 16.70 -11.18
CA LEU A 455 -19.34 17.95 -10.54
C LEU A 455 -20.22 17.65 -9.32
N ILE A 456 -19.66 17.83 -8.14
CA ILE A 456 -20.31 17.48 -6.88
C ILE A 456 -20.21 18.64 -5.87
N PRO A 457 -21.20 18.84 -4.97
CA PRO A 457 -21.05 19.77 -3.87
C PRO A 457 -19.82 19.44 -3.01
N ARG A 458 -19.08 20.45 -2.60
CA ARG A 458 -17.90 20.27 -1.74
C ARG A 458 -18.26 19.63 -0.40
N SER A 459 -19.45 19.90 0.13
CA SER A 459 -19.94 19.29 1.37
C SER A 459 -19.98 17.77 1.32
N MET A 460 -20.16 17.17 0.13
CA MET A 460 -20.16 15.71 -0.06
C MET A 460 -18.87 15.03 0.41
N VAL A 461 -17.72 15.69 0.28
CA VAL A 461 -16.39 15.17 0.66
C VAL A 461 -15.86 15.79 1.96
N LYS A 462 -16.68 16.53 2.70
CA LYS A 462 -16.28 17.25 3.92
C LYS A 462 -15.77 16.32 5.01
N ASP A 463 -16.41 15.17 5.18
CA ASP A 463 -15.96 14.07 6.02
C ASP A 463 -15.47 12.92 5.15
N THR A 464 -14.15 12.77 5.05
CA THR A 464 -13.51 11.76 4.19
C THR A 464 -13.88 10.34 4.60
N ALA A 465 -14.07 10.07 5.90
CA ALA A 465 -14.43 8.73 6.39
C ALA A 465 -15.90 8.40 6.06
N VAL A 466 -16.81 9.36 6.15
CA VAL A 466 -18.20 9.19 5.72
C VAL A 466 -18.24 9.00 4.20
N PHE A 467 -17.51 9.83 3.46
CA PHE A 467 -17.45 9.74 2.00
C PHE A 467 -16.90 8.38 1.53
N SER A 468 -15.79 7.91 2.10
CA SER A 468 -15.20 6.61 1.76
C SER A 468 -16.17 5.45 2.03
N ARG A 469 -16.84 5.44 3.19
CA ARG A 469 -17.88 4.43 3.51
C ARG A 469 -19.03 4.47 2.53
N THR A 470 -19.51 5.67 2.19
CA THR A 470 -20.59 5.85 1.21
C THR A 470 -20.18 5.32 -0.16
N MET A 471 -18.96 5.58 -0.62
CA MET A 471 -18.48 5.06 -1.90
C MET A 471 -18.36 3.53 -1.92
N ASN A 472 -18.05 2.89 -0.79
CA ASN A 472 -18.09 1.43 -0.67
C ASN A 472 -19.53 0.88 -0.78
N GLU A 473 -20.52 1.59 -0.24
CA GLU A 473 -21.93 1.22 -0.44
C GLU A 473 -22.38 1.45 -1.88
N VAL A 474 -21.93 2.54 -2.51
CA VAL A 474 -22.19 2.84 -3.93
C VAL A 474 -21.75 1.69 -4.83
N GLU A 475 -20.58 1.07 -4.57
CA GLU A 475 -20.16 -0.10 -5.35
C GLU A 475 -21.15 -1.25 -5.29
N ARG A 476 -21.76 -1.50 -4.14
CA ARG A 476 -22.79 -2.54 -4.01
C ARG A 476 -24.00 -2.23 -4.85
N TYR A 477 -24.45 -0.96 -4.87
CA TYR A 477 -25.60 -0.53 -5.68
C TYR A 477 -25.25 -0.47 -7.18
N ILE A 478 -24.02 -0.16 -7.55
CA ILE A 478 -23.53 -0.24 -8.94
C ILE A 478 -23.66 -1.68 -9.45
N LYS A 479 -23.22 -2.69 -8.68
CA LYS A 479 -23.36 -4.11 -9.04
C LYS A 479 -24.82 -4.55 -9.24
N ASN A 480 -25.75 -3.92 -8.50
CA ASN A 480 -27.18 -4.17 -8.59
C ASN A 480 -27.88 -3.29 -9.67
N LEU A 481 -27.12 -2.43 -10.36
CA LEU A 481 -27.61 -1.45 -11.34
C LEU A 481 -28.67 -0.49 -10.78
N ASP A 482 -28.57 -0.13 -9.51
CA ASP A 482 -29.52 0.68 -8.75
C ASP A 482 -29.07 2.15 -8.67
N GLU A 483 -29.37 2.91 -9.73
CA GLU A 483 -29.03 4.34 -9.83
C GLU A 483 -29.78 5.23 -8.82
N ASP A 484 -31.00 4.86 -8.44
CA ASP A 484 -31.80 5.63 -7.50
C ASP A 484 -31.25 5.57 -6.06
N SER A 485 -30.79 4.38 -5.62
CA SER A 485 -30.15 4.22 -4.33
C SER A 485 -28.80 4.95 -4.27
N ILE A 486 -28.02 4.93 -5.36
CA ILE A 486 -26.76 5.70 -5.46
C ILE A 486 -27.05 7.19 -5.33
N PHE A 487 -28.03 7.71 -6.08
CA PHE A 487 -28.42 9.12 -6.00
C PHE A 487 -28.86 9.52 -4.59
N LYS A 488 -29.68 8.70 -3.93
CA LYS A 488 -30.10 8.94 -2.53
C LYS A 488 -28.92 8.98 -1.57
N LEU A 489 -27.96 8.06 -1.72
CA LEU A 489 -26.74 8.06 -0.92
C LEU A 489 -25.92 9.34 -1.14
N PHE A 490 -25.72 9.76 -2.37
CA PHE A 490 -25.01 11.02 -2.66
C PHE A 490 -25.69 12.21 -2.00
N CYS A 491 -27.02 12.31 -2.11
CA CYS A 491 -27.75 13.38 -1.45
C CYS A 491 -27.65 13.33 0.09
N SER A 492 -27.57 12.13 0.68
CA SER A 492 -27.59 11.96 2.14
C SER A 492 -26.32 12.49 2.83
N ILE A 493 -25.20 12.59 2.12
CA ILE A 493 -23.92 13.08 2.64
C ILE A 493 -23.60 14.53 2.25
N CYS A 494 -24.49 15.19 1.51
CA CYS A 494 -24.40 16.62 1.20
C CYS A 494 -25.11 17.45 2.24
N ASP A 495 -24.62 18.67 2.48
CA ASP A 495 -25.36 19.66 3.27
C ASP A 495 -26.68 20.05 2.55
N SER A 496 -27.79 20.18 3.29
CA SER A 496 -29.12 20.43 2.71
C SER A 496 -29.18 21.70 1.85
N ASN A 497 -28.39 22.72 2.21
CA ASN A 497 -28.31 23.98 1.47
C ASN A 497 -27.62 23.86 0.11
N ASP A 498 -26.81 22.81 -0.09
CA ASP A 498 -26.08 22.54 -1.32
C ASP A 498 -26.91 21.71 -2.32
N LEU A 499 -28.08 21.22 -1.91
CA LEU A 499 -28.94 20.35 -2.70
C LEU A 499 -30.04 21.16 -3.44
N ASN A 500 -29.63 22.04 -4.34
CA ASN A 500 -30.58 22.72 -5.25
C ASN A 500 -30.91 21.81 -6.47
N LEU A 501 -31.80 22.28 -7.36
CA LEU A 501 -32.22 21.54 -8.55
C LEU A 501 -31.00 21.10 -9.43
N HIS A 502 -30.09 22.04 -9.67
CA HIS A 502 -28.96 21.86 -10.58
C HIS A 502 -27.93 20.90 -10.01
N THR A 503 -27.61 21.00 -8.71
CA THR A 503 -26.67 20.05 -8.06
C THR A 503 -27.24 18.64 -7.97
N LYS A 504 -28.55 18.49 -7.69
CA LYS A 504 -29.23 17.19 -7.73
C LYS A 504 -29.19 16.55 -9.11
N GLU A 505 -29.36 17.35 -10.17
CA GLU A 505 -29.24 16.86 -11.57
C GLU A 505 -27.83 16.34 -11.87
N GLN A 506 -26.78 17.01 -11.39
CA GLN A 506 -25.40 16.55 -11.54
C GLN A 506 -25.14 15.26 -10.77
N LEU A 507 -25.61 15.13 -9.53
CA LEU A 507 -25.49 13.91 -8.73
C LEU A 507 -26.23 12.72 -9.37
N LEU A 508 -27.42 12.95 -9.91
CA LEU A 508 -28.18 11.94 -10.65
C LEU A 508 -27.45 11.53 -11.93
N THR A 509 -26.88 12.49 -12.65
CA THR A 509 -26.08 12.23 -13.88
C THR A 509 -24.85 11.39 -13.55
N LEU A 510 -24.15 11.68 -12.45
CA LEU A 510 -23.02 10.88 -11.99
C LEU A 510 -23.46 9.45 -11.62
N ALA A 511 -24.57 9.29 -10.86
CA ALA A 511 -25.11 7.97 -10.51
C ALA A 511 -25.44 7.14 -11.75
N LYS A 512 -26.14 7.71 -12.73
CA LYS A 512 -26.46 7.08 -14.01
C LYS A 512 -25.19 6.65 -14.77
N LYS A 513 -24.19 7.51 -14.79
CA LYS A 513 -22.93 7.25 -15.49
C LYS A 513 -22.16 6.09 -14.86
N LEU A 514 -22.10 6.02 -13.52
CA LEU A 514 -21.47 4.90 -12.81
C LEU A 514 -22.19 3.56 -13.08
N VAL A 515 -23.54 3.56 -13.09
CA VAL A 515 -24.34 2.37 -13.41
C VAL A 515 -24.19 1.97 -14.90
N ASP A 516 -24.12 2.95 -15.82
CA ASP A 516 -23.93 2.65 -17.25
C ASP A 516 -22.56 2.01 -17.51
N LEU A 517 -21.53 2.41 -16.77
CA LEU A 517 -20.22 1.74 -16.81
C LEU A 517 -20.33 0.25 -16.43
N GLU A 518 -21.09 -0.08 -15.38
CA GLU A 518 -21.30 -1.48 -14.96
C GLU A 518 -22.14 -2.26 -15.98
N ARG A 519 -23.22 -1.67 -16.53
CA ARG A 519 -24.01 -2.28 -17.65
C ARG A 519 -23.13 -2.67 -18.83
N ARG A 520 -22.06 -1.92 -19.07
CA ARG A 520 -21.04 -2.20 -20.09
C ARG A 520 -19.97 -3.18 -19.62
N LYS A 521 -20.16 -3.82 -18.46
CA LYS A 521 -19.21 -4.71 -17.78
C LYS A 521 -17.90 -4.01 -17.36
N TRP A 522 -17.93 -2.70 -17.14
CA TRP A 522 -16.87 -1.96 -16.52
C TRP A 522 -16.97 -2.16 -15.01
N ASN A 523 -15.96 -2.79 -14.45
CA ASN A 523 -15.93 -3.14 -13.03
C ASN A 523 -16.07 -1.89 -12.15
N GLY A 524 -16.71 -1.98 -10.97
CA GLY A 524 -16.94 -0.89 -10.02
C GLY A 524 -15.71 -0.13 -9.50
N ILE A 525 -14.53 -0.42 -10.05
CA ILE A 525 -13.25 0.26 -9.74
C ILE A 525 -13.33 1.78 -9.89
N TRP A 526 -14.20 2.28 -10.78
CA TRP A 526 -14.35 3.71 -11.02
C TRP A 526 -14.91 4.47 -9.83
N ALA A 527 -15.79 3.86 -9.03
CA ALA A 527 -16.26 4.48 -7.80
C ALA A 527 -15.11 4.73 -6.82
N ARG A 528 -14.19 3.79 -6.71
CA ARG A 528 -13.01 3.90 -5.83
C ARG A 528 -11.97 4.86 -6.35
N ILE A 529 -11.67 4.80 -7.65
CA ILE A 529 -10.78 5.78 -8.29
C ILE A 529 -11.32 7.18 -8.05
N LEU A 530 -12.62 7.39 -8.29
CA LEU A 530 -13.29 8.66 -8.04
C LEU A 530 -13.19 9.07 -6.57
N ALA A 531 -13.44 8.15 -5.63
CA ALA A 531 -13.33 8.40 -4.21
C ALA A 531 -11.91 8.86 -3.81
N ASN A 532 -10.88 8.17 -4.28
CA ASN A 532 -9.49 8.54 -4.00
C ASN A 532 -9.15 9.94 -4.54
N PHE A 533 -9.48 10.23 -5.81
CA PHE A 533 -9.19 11.53 -6.42
C PHE A 533 -9.95 12.68 -5.73
N LEU A 534 -11.21 12.50 -5.38
CA LEU A 534 -12.00 13.52 -4.70
C LEU A 534 -11.55 13.74 -3.25
N THR A 535 -11.10 12.68 -2.56
CA THR A 535 -10.57 12.79 -1.20
C THR A 535 -9.33 13.68 -1.17
N THR A 536 -8.47 13.65 -2.22
CA THR A 536 -7.27 14.50 -2.27
C THR A 536 -7.60 15.99 -2.23
N ALA A 537 -8.75 16.42 -2.77
CA ALA A 537 -9.18 17.82 -2.72
C ALA A 537 -9.49 18.32 -1.30
N ASN A 538 -9.80 17.43 -0.36
CA ASN A 538 -10.20 17.78 1.01
C ASN A 538 -9.18 17.34 2.09
N MET A 539 -7.93 17.14 1.73
CA MET A 539 -6.90 16.68 2.68
C MET A 539 -6.48 17.75 3.71
N GLY A 540 -6.90 19.01 3.50
CA GLY A 540 -6.52 20.15 4.32
C GLY A 540 -5.16 20.74 3.95
N LYS A 541 -4.61 21.56 4.84
CA LYS A 541 -3.30 22.20 4.68
C LYS A 541 -2.24 21.50 5.53
N PHE A 542 -0.98 21.59 5.08
CA PHE A 542 0.17 20.92 5.66
C PHE A 542 1.29 21.90 5.96
N ASP A 543 1.91 21.74 7.10
CA ASP A 543 3.09 22.52 7.51
C ASP A 543 4.33 22.11 6.71
N LEU A 544 4.37 20.87 6.25
CA LEU A 544 5.50 20.30 5.51
C LEU A 544 5.01 19.50 4.29
N ILE A 545 5.50 19.86 3.11
CA ILE A 545 5.34 19.04 1.91
C ILE A 545 6.73 18.55 1.50
N VAL A 546 6.94 17.24 1.51
CA VAL A 546 8.25 16.64 1.22
C VAL A 546 8.11 15.51 0.22
N GLY A 547 9.15 15.25 -0.57
CA GLY A 547 9.14 14.14 -1.52
C GLY A 547 10.20 14.24 -2.59
N ASN A 548 10.12 13.30 -3.52
CA ASN A 548 10.90 13.30 -4.75
C ASN A 548 9.92 13.20 -5.94
N PRO A 549 9.35 14.33 -6.40
CA PRO A 549 8.41 14.31 -7.52
C PRO A 549 9.08 13.80 -8.80
N PRO A 550 8.32 13.24 -9.77
CA PRO A 550 8.89 12.70 -10.99
C PRO A 550 9.61 13.76 -11.84
N TRP A 551 10.80 13.40 -12.38
CA TRP A 551 11.63 14.28 -13.19
C TRP A 551 11.42 13.97 -14.68
N VAL A 552 10.25 14.33 -15.21
CA VAL A 552 9.88 14.06 -16.59
C VAL A 552 9.72 15.38 -17.35
N ASP A 553 10.44 15.50 -18.47
CA ASP A 553 10.34 16.68 -19.32
C ASP A 553 9.02 16.70 -20.09
N TRP A 554 8.51 17.89 -20.37
CA TRP A 554 7.25 18.12 -21.10
C TRP A 554 7.15 17.33 -22.40
N LYS A 555 8.21 17.32 -23.20
CA LYS A 555 8.25 16.58 -24.46
C LYS A 555 8.14 15.07 -24.29
N SER A 556 8.48 14.58 -23.12
CA SER A 556 8.48 13.18 -22.74
C SER A 556 7.14 12.70 -22.14
N LEU A 557 6.26 13.64 -21.84
CA LEU A 557 4.91 13.31 -21.36
C LEU A 557 4.04 12.84 -22.54
N PRO A 558 3.17 11.85 -22.35
CA PRO A 558 2.18 11.41 -23.34
C PRO A 558 1.30 12.56 -23.82
N SER A 559 0.89 12.54 -25.10
CA SER A 559 0.13 13.64 -25.70
C SER A 559 -1.16 13.94 -24.96
N GLY A 560 -1.95 12.91 -24.62
CA GLY A 560 -3.21 13.07 -23.89
C GLY A 560 -3.02 13.70 -22.50
N TYR A 561 -1.93 13.36 -21.80
CA TYR A 561 -1.60 13.96 -20.52
C TYR A 561 -1.17 15.43 -20.68
N ARG A 562 -0.31 15.73 -21.66
CA ARG A 562 0.10 17.10 -21.99
C ARG A 562 -1.10 18.00 -22.30
N ASP A 563 -2.04 17.52 -23.13
CA ASP A 563 -3.24 18.28 -23.51
C ASP A 563 -4.10 18.61 -22.29
N ARG A 564 -4.23 17.66 -21.35
CA ARG A 564 -4.95 17.84 -20.10
C ARG A 564 -4.36 18.91 -19.20
N ILE A 565 -3.02 18.94 -19.03
CA ILE A 565 -2.35 19.87 -18.11
C ILE A 565 -1.86 21.16 -18.77
N LYS A 566 -1.93 21.28 -20.10
CA LYS A 566 -1.39 22.44 -20.85
C LYS A 566 -2.02 23.76 -20.41
N SER A 567 -3.34 23.81 -20.31
CA SER A 567 -4.05 25.02 -19.87
C SER A 567 -3.65 25.45 -18.45
N LEU A 568 -3.40 24.45 -17.57
CA LEU A 568 -2.95 24.68 -16.22
C LEU A 568 -1.52 25.25 -16.20
N CYS A 569 -0.59 24.71 -16.99
CA CYS A 569 0.77 25.24 -17.13
C CYS A 569 0.78 26.68 -17.64
N ILE A 570 -0.12 27.01 -18.60
CA ILE A 570 -0.27 28.38 -19.12
C ILE A 570 -0.80 29.32 -18.04
N SER A 571 -1.87 28.94 -17.35
CA SER A 571 -2.48 29.77 -16.29
C SER A 571 -1.51 30.06 -15.13
N LYS A 572 -0.64 29.11 -14.83
CA LYS A 572 0.41 29.22 -13.81
C LYS A 572 1.71 29.87 -14.32
N LYS A 573 1.73 30.33 -15.56
CA LYS A 573 2.89 30.99 -16.21
C LYS A 573 4.18 30.18 -16.13
N LEU A 574 4.09 28.86 -16.18
CA LEU A 574 5.24 27.96 -16.07
C LEU A 574 6.07 27.89 -17.36
N PHE A 575 5.47 28.22 -18.51
CA PHE A 575 6.20 28.32 -19.77
C PHE A 575 6.94 29.66 -19.87
N SER A 576 8.24 29.61 -20.19
CA SER A 576 9.05 30.80 -20.46
C SER A 576 8.96 31.20 -21.95
N GLY A 577 8.71 32.50 -22.24
CA GLY A 577 8.62 33.02 -23.58
C GLY A 577 7.28 32.79 -24.30
N ASP A 578 7.20 33.13 -25.58
CA ASP A 578 6.01 32.90 -26.39
C ASP A 578 5.69 31.41 -26.43
N ALA A 579 4.43 31.08 -26.17
CA ALA A 579 3.91 29.72 -25.92
C ALA A 579 4.26 28.65 -26.97
N VAL A 580 4.86 29.07 -28.11
CA VAL A 580 5.22 28.21 -29.24
C VAL A 580 6.59 27.54 -29.06
N THR A 581 7.54 28.18 -28.36
CA THR A 581 8.91 27.68 -28.25
C THR A 581 9.38 27.38 -26.83
N GLY A 582 8.77 27.97 -25.80
CA GLY A 582 9.22 27.85 -24.41
C GLY A 582 8.75 26.57 -23.69
N GLY A 583 7.65 25.94 -24.11
CA GLY A 583 7.05 24.78 -23.44
C GLY A 583 7.83 23.47 -23.56
N ILE A 584 8.80 23.42 -24.47
CA ILE A 584 9.55 22.18 -24.76
C ILE A 584 10.44 21.73 -23.59
N ASN A 585 10.83 22.64 -22.70
CA ASN A 585 11.75 22.37 -21.59
C ASN A 585 11.11 22.38 -20.20
N LEU A 586 9.78 22.44 -20.08
CA LEU A 586 9.13 22.32 -18.79
C LEU A 586 9.30 20.89 -18.23
N ASN A 587 9.68 20.78 -16.95
CA ASN A 587 9.69 19.53 -16.23
C ASN A 587 8.44 19.43 -15.34
N ILE A 588 7.81 18.26 -15.29
CA ILE A 588 6.54 18.05 -14.55
C ILE A 588 6.67 18.37 -13.07
N CYS A 589 7.85 18.19 -12.45
CA CYS A 589 8.06 18.53 -11.06
C CYS A 589 7.83 20.02 -10.76
N ALA A 590 8.05 20.91 -11.72
CA ALA A 590 7.76 22.34 -11.59
C ALA A 590 6.23 22.59 -11.48
N LEU A 591 5.43 21.90 -12.29
CA LEU A 591 3.97 21.97 -12.20
C LEU A 591 3.48 21.39 -10.87
N ILE A 592 3.96 20.20 -10.50
CA ILE A 592 3.60 19.55 -9.23
C ILE A 592 3.88 20.50 -8.07
N THR A 593 5.08 21.09 -8.00
CA THR A 593 5.44 22.03 -6.93
C THR A 593 4.45 23.20 -6.83
N ASN A 594 4.08 23.79 -7.97
CA ASN A 594 3.12 24.90 -7.98
C ASN A 594 1.72 24.45 -7.54
N VAL A 595 1.26 23.30 -8.03
CA VAL A 595 -0.07 22.77 -7.67
C VAL A 595 -0.14 22.41 -6.20
N VAL A 596 0.87 21.72 -5.64
CA VAL A 596 0.86 21.33 -4.23
C VAL A 596 0.99 22.53 -3.29
N ALA A 597 1.79 23.53 -3.68
CA ALA A 597 1.91 24.78 -2.93
C ALA A 597 0.54 25.49 -2.82
N GLN A 598 -0.17 25.62 -3.89
CA GLN A 598 -1.46 26.28 -3.92
C GLN A 598 -2.55 25.51 -3.16
N ASN A 599 -2.61 24.19 -3.37
CA ASN A 599 -3.71 23.39 -2.84
C ASN A 599 -3.50 22.93 -1.40
N TRP A 600 -2.27 22.59 -0.99
CA TRP A 600 -2.04 21.88 0.26
C TRP A 600 -1.02 22.52 1.20
N LEU A 601 -0.22 23.50 0.77
CA LEU A 601 0.71 24.17 1.67
C LEU A 601 -0.03 25.13 2.60
N ASP A 602 0.32 25.13 3.89
CA ASP A 602 -0.16 26.13 4.83
C ASP A 602 0.60 27.46 4.63
N ASN A 603 0.06 28.58 5.12
CA ASN A 603 0.63 29.93 4.95
C ASN A 603 2.09 30.04 5.41
N ASN A 604 2.47 29.32 6.47
CA ASN A 604 3.83 29.26 6.97
C ASN A 604 4.50 27.91 6.71
N GLY A 605 3.95 27.14 5.77
CA GLY A 605 4.42 25.80 5.46
C GLY A 605 5.69 25.78 4.62
N ILE A 606 6.36 24.64 4.60
CA ILE A 606 7.63 24.41 3.91
C ILE A 606 7.45 23.34 2.83
N ILE A 607 8.03 23.58 1.66
CA ILE A 607 8.21 22.56 0.63
C ILE A 607 9.68 22.17 0.57
N ALA A 608 9.97 20.89 0.73
CA ALA A 608 11.31 20.32 0.65
C ALA A 608 11.34 19.16 -0.33
N PHE A 609 11.53 19.47 -1.61
CA PHE A 609 11.58 18.49 -2.70
C PHE A 609 12.99 18.24 -3.20
N LEU A 610 13.26 16.99 -3.59
CA LEU A 610 14.40 16.66 -4.43
C LEU A 610 14.04 17.05 -5.88
N MET A 611 14.80 17.97 -6.47
CA MET A 611 14.49 18.52 -7.78
C MET A 611 15.72 18.53 -8.70
N PRO A 612 15.52 18.48 -10.03
CA PRO A 612 16.63 18.63 -10.98
C PRO A 612 17.28 20.01 -10.87
N GLU A 613 18.60 20.05 -10.84
CA GLU A 613 19.40 21.28 -10.79
C GLU A 613 19.03 22.33 -11.87
N PRO A 614 18.70 21.96 -13.13
CA PRO A 614 18.31 22.91 -14.18
C PRO A 614 17.15 23.85 -13.81
N LEU A 615 16.24 23.43 -12.90
CA LEU A 615 15.14 24.30 -12.46
C LEU A 615 15.63 25.57 -11.77
N ILE A 616 16.82 25.54 -11.16
CA ILE A 616 17.40 26.66 -10.43
C ILE A 616 18.07 27.66 -11.39
N PHE A 617 18.74 27.18 -12.44
CA PHE A 617 19.64 28.02 -13.24
C PHE A 617 19.17 28.27 -14.66
N GLN A 618 18.46 27.32 -15.31
CA GLN A 618 18.13 27.47 -16.73
C GLN A 618 17.03 28.50 -16.96
N GLN A 619 17.19 29.33 -18.00
CA GLN A 619 16.24 30.37 -18.38
C GLN A 619 14.85 29.82 -18.69
N SER A 620 14.76 28.62 -19.26
CA SER A 620 13.49 27.94 -19.55
C SER A 620 12.60 27.72 -18.34
N TYR A 621 13.15 27.74 -17.12
CA TYR A 621 12.41 27.60 -15.87
C TYR A 621 12.20 28.92 -15.11
N GLU A 622 12.36 30.07 -15.78
CA GLU A 622 12.13 31.39 -15.16
C GLU A 622 10.70 31.51 -14.62
N GLY A 623 9.71 30.99 -15.35
CA GLY A 623 8.31 31.00 -14.92
C GLY A 623 8.10 30.21 -13.62
N PHE A 624 8.77 29.06 -13.46
CA PHE A 624 8.76 28.32 -12.21
C PHE A 624 9.40 29.11 -11.05
N ARG A 625 10.53 29.76 -11.26
CA ARG A 625 11.20 30.55 -10.22
C ARG A 625 10.43 31.79 -9.76
N LYS A 626 9.48 32.24 -10.58
CA LYS A 626 8.51 33.31 -10.24
C LYS A 626 7.23 32.74 -9.65
N LEU A 627 7.33 31.61 -8.92
CA LEU A 627 6.19 30.90 -8.32
C LEU A 627 5.24 31.89 -7.66
N LEU A 628 4.05 32.03 -8.23
CA LEU A 628 2.98 32.85 -7.70
C LEU A 628 1.94 31.94 -7.07
N ILE A 629 1.66 32.16 -5.79
CA ILE A 629 0.56 31.54 -5.06
C ILE A 629 -0.42 32.67 -4.74
N ASP A 630 -1.66 32.58 -5.24
CA ASP A 630 -2.70 33.59 -5.03
C ASP A 630 -2.27 35.04 -5.37
N ASN A 631 -1.46 35.20 -6.46
CA ASN A 631 -0.86 36.45 -6.93
C ASN A 631 0.26 37.06 -6.05
N ASP A 632 0.75 36.32 -5.08
CA ASP A 632 1.92 36.71 -4.28
C ASP A 632 3.16 35.84 -4.55
#